data_e6f90c8fe2f141dd3f8e0e91746eb637
#
_entry.id   e6f90c8fe2f141dd3f8e0e91746eb637
#
_cell.length_a   1.000
_cell.length_b   1.000
_cell.length_c   1.000
_cell.angle_alpha   90.00
_cell.angle_beta   90.00
_cell.angle_gamma   90.00
#
_symmetry.space_group_name_H-M   'P 1'
#
loop_
_entity.id
_entity.type
_entity.pdbx_description
1 polymer ?
#
loop_
_entity_poly.entity_id
_entity_poly.type
_entity_poly.pdbx_seq_one_letter_code
_entity_poly.pdbx_strand_id
1 'polypeptide(L)'
;MNDPLRPLADRMRPRTLAEFVGQSHVLGRGKPLSASIEAGQLHSLILWGPPGTGKTTLARLIAGSANAHFIALSAVMAGVKDIRAAVETARKARAMHGRPTLLFLDEVHRFNKAQQDTFLPYLEDGTLTFIGATTENPSFEVISALLSRARVYVLRPLSNEDLLALLHRALEDQERGLGAQHLEAEPAALDLLARAADGDARRALNMLELAAGLAEAAGTRAITVAMAQEVASGTHRRFDKGGDQFYEQISALHKAVRGTDPDGALYWLCRMLDGGCDPIYIARRVTRMAVEDIGLADPRALSLCIDAWEAYARLGTPEGELAIATAVVYLACAPKSNAVYVAMNEAMADVEEFGTLDVPLRLRNAPTRLMKKLGYGRDYRYAHDEPDAFAAGERYLPDEMPDRRYYRPVPRGLEVKIGEALARLRAHTATKGQAR
;
A
#
# COMPACT_ATOMS: atom_id res chain seq x y z
N MET A 1 -26.85 -18.62 23.71
CA MET A 1 -27.15 -19.82 22.95
C MET A 1 -26.13 -19.94 21.83
N ASN A 2 -25.37 -21.05 21.84
CA ASN A 2 -24.47 -21.35 20.72
C ASN A 2 -25.30 -21.81 19.53
N ASP A 3 -25.35 -21.01 18.50
CA ASP A 3 -25.95 -21.41 17.24
C ASP A 3 -24.89 -22.21 16.44
N PRO A 4 -25.08 -23.51 16.23
CA PRO A 4 -24.12 -24.34 15.50
C PRO A 4 -23.97 -23.94 14.03
N LEU A 5 -24.89 -23.13 13.49
CA LEU A 5 -24.82 -22.61 12.15
C LEU A 5 -23.87 -21.40 12.01
N ARG A 6 -23.38 -20.84 13.13
CA ARG A 6 -22.39 -19.75 13.09
C ARG A 6 -21.00 -20.31 12.81
N PRO A 7 -20.23 -19.64 11.92
CA PRO A 7 -18.85 -20.07 11.64
C PRO A 7 -17.98 -20.18 12.91
N LEU A 8 -17.08 -21.15 12.95
CA LEU A 8 -16.18 -21.38 14.07
C LEU A 8 -15.40 -20.10 14.47
N ALA A 9 -14.94 -19.35 13.49
CA ALA A 9 -14.25 -18.08 13.71
C ALA A 9 -15.09 -17.03 14.48
N ASP A 10 -16.42 -17.06 14.37
CA ASP A 10 -17.29 -16.17 15.11
C ASP A 10 -17.62 -16.72 16.51
N ARG A 11 -17.80 -18.03 16.63
CA ARG A 11 -18.03 -18.72 17.92
C ARG A 11 -16.83 -18.62 18.85
N MET A 12 -15.60 -18.75 18.30
CA MET A 12 -14.33 -18.68 19.04
C MET A 12 -13.84 -17.26 19.35
N ARG A 13 -14.65 -16.22 19.09
CA ARG A 13 -14.27 -14.84 19.45
C ARG A 13 -13.96 -14.74 20.95
N PRO A 14 -12.79 -14.16 21.32
CA PRO A 14 -12.45 -13.87 22.71
C PRO A 14 -13.55 -13.08 23.43
N ARG A 15 -13.91 -13.52 24.63
CA ARG A 15 -14.84 -12.87 25.54
C ARG A 15 -14.14 -12.00 26.59
N THR A 16 -12.85 -12.26 26.82
CA THR A 16 -12.01 -11.51 27.74
C THR A 16 -10.65 -11.21 27.12
N LEU A 17 -9.90 -10.27 27.69
CA LEU A 17 -8.52 -10.00 27.26
C LEU A 17 -7.59 -11.21 27.45
N ALA A 18 -7.83 -12.03 28.46
CA ALA A 18 -7.05 -13.25 28.70
C ALA A 18 -7.20 -14.29 27.58
N GLU A 19 -8.35 -14.29 26.89
CA GLU A 19 -8.58 -15.14 25.72
C GLU A 19 -7.98 -14.56 24.43
N PHE A 20 -7.59 -13.28 24.43
CA PHE A 20 -7.10 -12.61 23.24
C PHE A 20 -5.66 -13.03 22.94
N VAL A 21 -5.45 -13.68 21.82
CA VAL A 21 -4.16 -14.26 21.43
C VAL A 21 -3.31 -13.22 20.70
N GLY A 22 -2.01 -13.22 20.97
CA GLY A 22 -1.05 -12.33 20.34
C GLY A 22 -1.13 -10.88 20.80
N GLN A 23 -0.57 -9.96 20.01
CA GLN A 23 -0.58 -8.50 20.21
C GLN A 23 0.05 -8.03 21.54
N SER A 24 0.99 -8.78 22.08
CA SER A 24 1.66 -8.48 23.38
C SER A 24 2.34 -7.11 23.41
N HIS A 25 2.76 -6.61 22.26
CA HIS A 25 3.38 -5.27 22.10
C HIS A 25 2.38 -4.12 22.35
N VAL A 26 1.06 -4.37 22.23
CA VAL A 26 -0.02 -3.39 22.45
C VAL A 26 -0.81 -3.73 23.72
N LEU A 27 -1.08 -5.02 23.96
CA LEU A 27 -1.94 -5.52 25.04
C LEU A 27 -1.18 -6.15 26.21
N GLY A 28 0.16 -6.23 26.11
CA GLY A 28 0.99 -6.77 27.20
C GLY A 28 0.83 -6.02 28.50
N ARG A 29 1.18 -6.65 29.63
CA ARG A 29 1.09 -6.06 30.95
C ARG A 29 1.83 -4.71 31.02
N GLY A 30 1.16 -3.67 31.55
CA GLY A 30 1.71 -2.32 31.66
C GLY A 30 1.68 -1.51 30.37
N LYS A 31 1.10 -2.00 29.29
CA LYS A 31 0.88 -1.21 28.07
C LYS A 31 -0.30 -0.25 28.24
N PRO A 32 -0.25 0.94 27.65
CA PRO A 32 -1.29 1.96 27.83
C PRO A 32 -2.70 1.48 27.45
N LEU A 33 -2.82 0.68 26.38
CA LEU A 33 -4.13 0.18 25.96
C LEU A 33 -4.69 -0.84 26.94
N SER A 34 -3.88 -1.80 27.39
CA SER A 34 -4.34 -2.80 28.36
C SER A 34 -4.72 -2.15 29.70
N ALA A 35 -3.92 -1.20 30.18
CA ALA A 35 -4.26 -0.44 31.40
C ALA A 35 -5.58 0.34 31.26
N SER A 36 -5.81 0.95 30.09
CA SER A 36 -7.07 1.68 29.81
C SER A 36 -8.28 0.73 29.80
N ILE A 37 -8.14 -0.47 29.20
CA ILE A 37 -9.19 -1.48 29.15
C ILE A 37 -9.49 -2.00 30.56
N GLU A 38 -8.45 -2.34 31.35
CA GLU A 38 -8.59 -2.82 32.74
C GLU A 38 -9.26 -1.75 33.63
N ALA A 39 -8.97 -0.48 33.40
CA ALA A 39 -9.60 0.65 34.12
C ALA A 39 -11.01 0.99 33.60
N GLY A 40 -11.50 0.33 32.54
CA GLY A 40 -12.79 0.69 31.91
C GLY A 40 -12.83 2.06 31.29
N GLN A 41 -11.67 2.64 30.94
CA GLN A 41 -11.55 3.97 30.39
C GLN A 41 -11.60 3.91 28.87
N LEU A 42 -12.56 4.64 28.27
CA LEU A 42 -12.67 4.78 26.83
C LEU A 42 -11.89 5.99 26.32
N HIS A 43 -11.15 5.79 25.25
CA HIS A 43 -10.62 6.87 24.44
C HIS A 43 -10.74 6.52 22.96
N SER A 44 -10.82 7.51 22.10
CA SER A 44 -10.89 7.30 20.67
C SER A 44 -9.56 6.76 20.14
N LEU A 45 -9.65 5.76 19.27
CA LEU A 45 -8.45 5.09 18.71
C LEU A 45 -8.69 4.55 17.31
N ILE A 46 -7.61 4.27 16.63
CA ILE A 46 -7.59 3.60 15.32
C ILE A 46 -6.79 2.31 15.46
N LEU A 47 -7.41 1.19 15.11
CA LEU A 47 -6.78 -0.12 15.02
C LEU A 47 -6.34 -0.36 13.58
N TRP A 48 -5.05 -0.30 13.35
CA TRP A 48 -4.46 -0.52 12.04
C TRP A 48 -3.73 -1.85 11.99
N GLY A 49 -3.99 -2.64 10.97
CA GLY A 49 -3.29 -3.92 10.76
C GLY A 49 -4.04 -4.84 9.81
N PRO A 50 -3.40 -5.95 9.41
CA PRO A 50 -3.95 -6.86 8.42
C PRO A 50 -5.26 -7.53 8.87
N PRO A 51 -6.01 -8.16 7.96
CA PRO A 51 -7.21 -8.93 8.28
C PRO A 51 -6.93 -10.02 9.32
N GLY A 52 -7.93 -10.39 10.09
CA GLY A 52 -7.84 -11.50 11.05
C GLY A 52 -6.97 -11.27 12.29
N THR A 53 -6.43 -10.07 12.51
CA THR A 53 -5.61 -9.72 13.69
C THR A 53 -6.42 -9.36 14.93
N GLY A 54 -7.76 -9.38 14.84
CA GLY A 54 -8.65 -9.18 15.98
C GLY A 54 -9.17 -7.77 16.18
N LYS A 55 -9.06 -6.84 15.21
CA LYS A 55 -9.52 -5.43 15.32
C LYS A 55 -10.95 -5.31 15.86
N THR A 56 -11.92 -5.94 15.20
CA THR A 56 -13.33 -5.93 15.62
C THR A 56 -13.56 -6.58 16.98
N THR A 57 -12.81 -7.64 17.27
CA THR A 57 -12.88 -8.34 18.56
C THR A 57 -12.37 -7.46 19.68
N LEU A 58 -11.22 -6.79 19.48
CA LEU A 58 -10.65 -5.87 20.46
C LEU A 58 -11.58 -4.69 20.74
N ALA A 59 -12.21 -4.12 19.71
CA ALA A 59 -13.19 -3.05 19.89
C ALA A 59 -14.38 -3.49 20.76
N ARG A 60 -14.86 -4.72 20.59
CA ARG A 60 -15.94 -5.29 21.43
C ARG A 60 -15.50 -5.50 22.87
N LEU A 61 -14.27 -5.98 23.10
CA LEU A 61 -13.71 -6.14 24.44
C LEU A 61 -13.56 -4.79 25.16
N ILE A 62 -13.09 -3.75 24.45
CA ILE A 62 -12.99 -2.40 24.97
C ILE A 62 -14.39 -1.86 25.37
N ALA A 63 -15.38 -2.05 24.53
CA ALA A 63 -16.74 -1.64 24.84
C ALA A 63 -17.32 -2.37 26.04
N GLY A 64 -17.08 -3.69 26.14
CA GLY A 64 -17.53 -4.51 27.25
C GLY A 64 -16.90 -4.12 28.58
N SER A 65 -15.60 -3.87 28.62
CA SER A 65 -14.88 -3.46 29.85
C SER A 65 -15.39 -2.13 30.42
N ALA A 66 -15.78 -1.20 29.55
CA ALA A 66 -16.33 0.10 29.95
C ALA A 66 -17.86 0.12 30.08
N ASN A 67 -18.54 -1.02 29.99
CA ASN A 67 -19.99 -1.11 29.95
C ASN A 67 -20.64 -0.12 28.94
N ALA A 68 -19.96 0.10 27.80
CA ALA A 68 -20.42 1.03 26.78
C ALA A 68 -21.47 0.41 25.84
N HIS A 69 -22.35 1.26 25.35
CA HIS A 69 -23.23 0.87 24.24
C HIS A 69 -22.38 0.76 22.96
N PHE A 70 -22.35 -0.43 22.35
CA PHE A 70 -21.52 -0.70 21.17
C PHE A 70 -22.33 -0.59 19.88
N ILE A 71 -21.98 0.35 19.02
CA ILE A 71 -22.55 0.51 17.69
C ILE A 71 -21.47 0.16 16.67
N ALA A 72 -21.75 -0.81 15.81
CA ALA A 72 -20.84 -1.21 14.73
C ALA A 72 -21.40 -0.77 13.38
N LEU A 73 -20.58 -0.04 12.62
CA LEU A 73 -20.85 0.34 11.24
C LEU A 73 -19.72 -0.18 10.35
N SER A 74 -20.08 -0.54 9.11
CA SER A 74 -19.08 -0.84 8.07
C SER A 74 -19.06 0.32 7.09
N ALA A 75 -17.90 0.93 6.88
CA ALA A 75 -17.74 2.05 5.94
C ALA A 75 -18.03 1.65 4.47
N VAL A 76 -18.05 0.34 4.17
CA VAL A 76 -18.46 -0.17 2.85
C VAL A 76 -19.95 0.01 2.60
N MET A 77 -20.78 -0.09 3.65
CA MET A 77 -22.25 -0.09 3.54
C MET A 77 -22.89 1.15 4.15
N ALA A 78 -22.22 1.79 5.11
CA ALA A 78 -22.76 2.91 5.87
C ALA A 78 -22.53 4.25 5.17
N GLY A 79 -23.42 5.21 5.44
CA GLY A 79 -23.33 6.59 4.98
C GLY A 79 -23.58 7.60 6.08
N VAL A 80 -23.66 8.88 5.74
CA VAL A 80 -23.94 9.99 6.68
C VAL A 80 -25.24 9.78 7.47
N LYS A 81 -26.24 9.14 6.88
CA LYS A 81 -27.51 8.84 7.57
C LYS A 81 -27.30 7.87 8.74
N ASP A 82 -26.45 6.87 8.55
CA ASP A 82 -26.17 5.87 9.59
C ASP A 82 -25.38 6.46 10.74
N ILE A 83 -24.45 7.37 10.43
CA ILE A 83 -23.73 8.14 11.46
C ILE A 83 -24.71 8.96 12.30
N ARG A 84 -25.65 9.68 11.68
CA ARG A 84 -26.67 10.45 12.39
C ARG A 84 -27.55 9.57 13.27
N ALA A 85 -27.98 8.42 12.77
CA ALA A 85 -28.75 7.45 13.55
C ALA A 85 -27.95 6.91 14.76
N ALA A 86 -26.65 6.66 14.58
CA ALA A 86 -25.75 6.28 15.68
C ALA A 86 -25.65 7.36 16.75
N VAL A 87 -25.54 8.63 16.36
CA VAL A 87 -25.53 9.79 17.28
C VAL A 87 -26.84 9.89 18.06
N GLU A 88 -27.98 9.77 17.41
CA GLU A 88 -29.29 9.80 18.11
C GLU A 88 -29.41 8.63 19.10
N THR A 89 -28.95 7.46 18.72
CA THR A 89 -28.90 6.30 19.62
C THR A 89 -27.98 6.54 20.81
N ALA A 90 -26.81 7.16 20.60
CA ALA A 90 -25.87 7.51 21.65
C ALA A 90 -26.47 8.50 22.65
N ARG A 91 -27.14 9.55 22.16
CA ARG A 91 -27.82 10.53 23.01
C ARG A 91 -28.92 9.89 23.86
N LYS A 92 -29.72 9.00 23.29
CA LYS A 92 -30.73 8.23 24.02
C LYS A 92 -30.09 7.31 25.08
N ALA A 93 -29.06 6.57 24.74
CA ALA A 93 -28.36 5.68 25.67
C ALA A 93 -27.76 6.46 26.85
N ARG A 94 -27.19 7.64 26.59
CA ARG A 94 -26.65 8.53 27.63
C ARG A 94 -27.76 9.12 28.53
N ALA A 95 -28.86 9.57 27.92
CA ALA A 95 -29.97 10.16 28.65
C ALA A 95 -30.74 9.14 29.52
N MET A 96 -30.97 7.93 29.01
CA MET A 96 -31.78 6.92 29.69
C MET A 96 -30.99 6.06 30.66
N HIS A 97 -29.70 5.80 30.40
CA HIS A 97 -28.91 4.82 31.15
C HIS A 97 -27.58 5.37 31.67
N GLY A 98 -27.21 6.61 31.38
CA GLY A 98 -25.88 7.17 31.71
C GLY A 98 -24.70 6.44 31.05
N ARG A 99 -24.97 5.61 30.03
CA ARG A 99 -23.95 4.76 29.39
C ARG A 99 -23.23 5.52 28.28
N PRO A 100 -21.89 5.46 28.23
CA PRO A 100 -21.15 5.98 27.09
C PRO A 100 -21.42 5.11 25.85
N THR A 101 -21.26 5.70 24.67
CA THR A 101 -21.42 4.97 23.42
C THR A 101 -20.09 4.89 22.67
N LEU A 102 -19.72 3.69 22.29
CA LEU A 102 -18.58 3.40 21.45
C LEU A 102 -19.06 3.12 20.02
N LEU A 103 -18.68 3.99 19.10
CA LEU A 103 -18.88 3.80 17.67
C LEU A 103 -17.67 3.07 17.09
N PHE A 104 -17.86 1.84 16.62
CA PHE A 104 -16.88 1.10 15.84
C PHE A 104 -17.16 1.26 14.36
N LEU A 105 -16.19 1.77 13.61
CA LEU A 105 -16.26 1.89 12.16
C LEU A 105 -15.24 0.98 11.51
N ASP A 106 -15.72 -0.09 10.90
CA ASP A 106 -14.87 -1.02 10.15
C ASP A 106 -14.54 -0.46 8.77
N GLU A 107 -13.30 -0.67 8.32
CA GLU A 107 -12.76 -0.19 7.04
C GLU A 107 -12.88 1.33 6.87
N VAL A 108 -12.46 2.10 7.89
CA VAL A 108 -12.61 3.56 7.94
C VAL A 108 -12.04 4.29 6.71
N HIS A 109 -11.03 3.71 6.05
CA HIS A 109 -10.45 4.22 4.81
C HIS A 109 -11.43 4.28 3.62
N ARG A 110 -12.54 3.58 3.69
CA ARG A 110 -13.61 3.63 2.66
C ARG A 110 -14.47 4.89 2.76
N PHE A 111 -14.43 5.59 3.88
CA PHE A 111 -15.10 6.88 4.01
C PHE A 111 -14.26 7.99 3.36
N ASN A 112 -14.90 8.80 2.51
CA ASN A 112 -14.25 10.01 2.00
C ASN A 112 -14.08 11.06 3.11
N LYS A 113 -13.27 12.10 2.84
CA LYS A 113 -12.94 13.15 3.82
C LYS A 113 -14.18 13.81 4.42
N ALA A 114 -15.19 14.14 3.60
CA ALA A 114 -16.43 14.77 4.08
C ALA A 114 -17.26 13.84 4.99
N GLN A 115 -17.24 12.54 4.75
CA GLN A 115 -17.88 11.56 5.62
C GLN A 115 -17.13 11.42 6.95
N GLN A 116 -15.79 11.44 6.92
CA GLN A 116 -14.97 11.43 8.13
C GLN A 116 -15.16 12.69 8.97
N ASP A 117 -15.32 13.86 8.36
CA ASP A 117 -15.59 15.12 9.06
C ASP A 117 -16.94 15.10 9.82
N THR A 118 -17.92 14.33 9.34
CA THR A 118 -19.29 14.32 9.89
C THR A 118 -19.34 13.90 11.37
N PHE A 119 -18.41 13.07 11.84
CA PHE A 119 -18.44 12.62 13.25
C PHE A 119 -17.48 13.37 14.18
N LEU A 120 -16.63 14.26 13.67
CA LEU A 120 -15.70 15.05 14.50
C LEU A 120 -16.40 15.83 15.62
N PRO A 121 -17.51 16.55 15.38
CA PRO A 121 -18.20 17.29 16.45
C PRO A 121 -18.65 16.39 17.61
N TYR A 122 -19.03 15.14 17.31
CA TYR A 122 -19.54 14.20 18.30
C TYR A 122 -18.42 13.48 19.08
N LEU A 123 -17.20 13.52 18.57
CA LEU A 123 -16.01 13.12 19.30
C LEU A 123 -15.54 14.23 20.24
N GLU A 124 -15.66 15.48 19.81
CA GLU A 124 -15.25 16.66 20.58
C GLU A 124 -16.18 16.91 21.78
N ASP A 125 -17.49 16.72 21.60
CA ASP A 125 -18.49 16.91 22.68
C ASP A 125 -18.65 15.66 23.57
N GLY A 126 -17.90 14.57 23.26
CA GLY A 126 -17.95 13.31 24.01
C GLY A 126 -19.27 12.55 23.88
N THR A 127 -20.09 12.85 22.86
CA THR A 127 -21.30 12.06 22.55
C THR A 127 -20.93 10.66 22.11
N LEU A 128 -19.83 10.51 21.37
CA LEU A 128 -19.30 9.24 20.88
C LEU A 128 -17.84 9.07 21.28
N THR A 129 -17.45 7.86 21.66
CA THR A 129 -16.07 7.40 21.59
C THR A 129 -15.88 6.60 20.32
N PHE A 130 -14.81 6.85 19.58
CA PHE A 130 -14.58 6.30 18.25
C PHE A 130 -13.51 5.22 18.26
N ILE A 131 -13.80 4.09 17.62
CA ILE A 131 -12.78 3.11 17.24
C ILE A 131 -12.87 2.88 15.73
N GLY A 132 -11.88 3.39 14.99
CA GLY A 132 -11.71 3.07 13.58
C GLY A 132 -10.90 1.79 13.41
N ALA A 133 -11.29 0.92 12.48
CA ALA A 133 -10.48 -0.20 12.05
C ALA A 133 -10.12 -0.01 10.56
N THR A 134 -8.87 -0.31 10.22
CA THR A 134 -8.39 -0.23 8.84
C THR A 134 -7.29 -1.24 8.59
N THR A 135 -7.22 -1.71 7.34
CA THR A 135 -6.08 -2.46 6.81
C THR A 135 -5.06 -1.56 6.12
N GLU A 136 -5.45 -0.33 5.78
CA GLU A 136 -4.61 0.63 5.06
C GLU A 136 -3.96 1.64 6.01
N ASN A 137 -2.85 2.26 5.57
CA ASN A 137 -2.10 3.20 6.40
C ASN A 137 -2.95 4.45 6.74
N PRO A 138 -3.28 4.65 8.02
CA PRO A 138 -4.14 5.75 8.42
C PRO A 138 -3.55 7.13 8.12
N SER A 139 -2.22 7.24 7.96
CA SER A 139 -1.58 8.51 7.61
C SER A 139 -1.93 9.02 6.21
N PHE A 140 -2.37 8.15 5.31
CA PHE A 140 -2.79 8.52 3.95
C PHE A 140 -4.31 8.61 3.81
N GLU A 141 -5.03 7.76 4.54
CA GLU A 141 -6.46 7.52 4.32
C GLU A 141 -7.36 8.23 5.34
N VAL A 142 -6.81 8.57 6.51
CA VAL A 142 -7.58 9.21 7.57
C VAL A 142 -7.20 10.69 7.67
N ILE A 143 -8.21 11.54 7.80
CA ILE A 143 -8.00 13.00 7.91
C ILE A 143 -7.19 13.35 9.16
N SER A 144 -6.34 14.37 9.06
CA SER A 144 -5.48 14.83 10.17
C SER A 144 -6.28 15.25 11.41
N ALA A 145 -7.48 15.80 11.23
CA ALA A 145 -8.37 16.19 12.31
C ALA A 145 -8.81 14.98 13.15
N LEU A 146 -9.01 13.81 12.55
CA LEU A 146 -9.34 12.58 13.26
C LEU A 146 -8.09 11.95 13.91
N LEU A 147 -6.96 11.95 13.20
CA LEU A 147 -5.68 11.44 13.72
C LEU A 147 -5.20 12.22 14.96
N SER A 148 -5.49 13.51 15.05
CA SER A 148 -5.15 14.32 16.24
C SER A 148 -5.98 13.98 17.47
N ARG A 149 -7.12 13.31 17.33
CA ARG A 149 -8.09 12.95 18.39
C ARG A 149 -8.15 11.46 18.69
N ALA A 150 -7.58 10.63 17.85
CA ALA A 150 -7.61 9.18 17.98
C ALA A 150 -6.18 8.60 17.98
N ARG A 151 -5.85 7.82 18.99
CA ARG A 151 -4.54 7.18 19.07
C ARG A 151 -4.47 5.98 18.13
N VAL A 152 -3.42 5.89 17.30
CA VAL A 152 -3.22 4.75 16.41
C VAL A 152 -2.51 3.62 17.15
N TYR A 153 -3.08 2.41 17.06
CA TYR A 153 -2.48 1.16 17.53
C TYR A 153 -2.29 0.21 16.37
N VAL A 154 -1.04 -0.20 16.16
CA VAL A 154 -0.67 -1.12 15.08
C VAL A 154 -0.83 -2.55 15.58
N LEU A 155 -1.71 -3.33 14.92
CA LEU A 155 -1.86 -4.76 15.16
C LEU A 155 -1.03 -5.53 14.12
N ARG A 156 -0.25 -6.50 14.59
CA ARG A 156 0.63 -7.32 13.76
C ARG A 156 -0.06 -8.62 13.36
N PRO A 157 0.37 -9.27 12.26
CA PRO A 157 -0.01 -10.66 12.00
C PRO A 157 0.27 -11.52 13.23
N LEU A 158 -0.59 -12.50 13.50
CA LEU A 158 -0.36 -13.45 14.57
C LEU A 158 0.83 -14.35 14.22
N SER A 159 1.62 -14.71 15.23
CA SER A 159 2.70 -15.68 15.05
C SER A 159 2.14 -17.08 14.80
N ASN A 160 2.98 -17.98 14.31
CA ASN A 160 2.58 -19.39 14.13
C ASN A 160 2.20 -20.04 15.47
N GLU A 161 2.92 -19.71 16.56
CA GLU A 161 2.64 -20.16 17.92
C GLU A 161 1.29 -19.65 18.42
N ASP A 162 0.96 -18.39 18.14
CA ASP A 162 -0.34 -17.79 18.49
C ASP A 162 -1.48 -18.51 17.76
N LEU A 163 -1.31 -18.81 16.48
CA LEU A 163 -2.30 -19.52 15.67
C LEU A 163 -2.46 -20.96 16.10
N LEU A 164 -1.36 -21.67 16.41
CA LEU A 164 -1.41 -23.03 16.98
C LEU A 164 -2.17 -23.05 18.30
N ALA A 165 -1.88 -22.13 19.21
CA ALA A 165 -2.60 -22.02 20.48
C ALA A 165 -4.11 -21.77 20.28
N LEU A 166 -4.48 -20.96 19.26
CA LEU A 166 -5.87 -20.72 18.90
C LEU A 166 -6.55 -21.97 18.33
N LEU A 167 -5.87 -22.72 17.45
CA LEU A 167 -6.39 -23.95 16.85
C LEU A 167 -6.58 -25.06 17.92
N HIS A 168 -5.62 -25.22 18.82
CA HIS A 168 -5.75 -26.16 19.95
C HIS A 168 -6.94 -25.80 20.83
N ARG A 169 -7.07 -24.51 21.21
CA ARG A 169 -8.24 -24.08 22.00
C ARG A 169 -9.55 -24.37 21.27
N ALA A 170 -9.60 -24.18 19.94
CA ALA A 170 -10.81 -24.43 19.17
C ALA A 170 -11.16 -25.92 19.12
N LEU A 171 -10.18 -26.83 19.14
CA LEU A 171 -10.40 -28.27 19.22
C LEU A 171 -10.86 -28.74 20.62
N GLU A 172 -10.41 -28.07 21.69
CA GLU A 172 -10.69 -28.44 23.07
C GLU A 172 -11.99 -27.81 23.61
N ASP A 173 -12.38 -26.62 23.15
CA ASP A 173 -13.56 -25.91 23.66
C ASP A 173 -14.85 -26.65 23.28
N GLN A 174 -15.49 -27.27 24.28
CA GLN A 174 -16.72 -28.03 24.08
C GLN A 174 -17.96 -27.17 23.85
N GLU A 175 -17.92 -25.92 24.31
CA GLU A 175 -19.07 -25.02 24.21
C GLU A 175 -19.09 -24.26 22.85
N ARG A 176 -17.96 -23.70 22.45
CA ARG A 176 -17.85 -22.80 21.31
C ARG A 176 -17.07 -23.39 20.14
N GLY A 177 -16.20 -24.35 20.45
CA GLY A 177 -15.29 -24.98 19.51
C GLY A 177 -15.82 -26.26 18.88
N LEU A 178 -14.88 -27.15 18.64
CA LEU A 178 -15.10 -28.48 18.08
C LEU A 178 -14.96 -29.59 19.13
N GLY A 179 -14.72 -29.26 20.41
CA GLY A 179 -14.45 -30.23 21.47
C GLY A 179 -15.54 -31.28 21.65
N ALA A 180 -16.81 -30.93 21.42
CA ALA A 180 -17.93 -31.88 21.47
C ALA A 180 -17.87 -32.95 20.36
N GLN A 181 -17.11 -32.76 19.30
CA GLN A 181 -16.94 -33.72 18.21
C GLN A 181 -15.82 -34.73 18.49
N HIS A 182 -15.05 -34.53 19.57
CA HIS A 182 -13.92 -35.40 19.98
C HIS A 182 -12.94 -35.66 18.83
N LEU A 183 -12.60 -34.61 18.09
CA LEU A 183 -11.65 -34.67 16.98
C LEU A 183 -10.22 -34.65 17.54
N GLU A 184 -9.37 -35.48 17.00
CA GLU A 184 -7.93 -35.46 17.18
C GLU A 184 -7.27 -34.92 15.92
N ALA A 185 -6.28 -34.04 16.02
CA ALA A 185 -5.56 -33.51 14.88
C ALA A 185 -4.09 -33.88 14.95
N GLU A 186 -3.54 -34.36 13.85
CA GLU A 186 -2.10 -34.57 13.73
C GLU A 186 -1.36 -33.24 13.96
N PRO A 187 -0.31 -33.18 14.80
CA PRO A 187 0.42 -31.92 15.03
C PRO A 187 0.92 -31.26 13.76
N ALA A 188 1.35 -32.06 12.78
CA ALA A 188 1.79 -31.56 11.49
C ALA A 188 0.64 -30.97 10.65
N ALA A 189 -0.60 -31.45 10.83
CA ALA A 189 -1.78 -30.86 10.18
C ALA A 189 -2.08 -29.47 10.76
N LEU A 190 -2.04 -29.30 12.06
CA LEU A 190 -2.25 -28.01 12.72
C LEU A 190 -1.17 -26.99 12.33
N ASP A 191 0.10 -27.41 12.32
CA ASP A 191 1.21 -26.56 11.90
C ASP A 191 1.05 -26.09 10.44
N LEU A 192 0.59 -26.98 9.55
CA LEU A 192 0.30 -26.65 8.17
C LEU A 192 -0.84 -25.61 8.06
N LEU A 193 -1.95 -25.83 8.78
CA LEU A 193 -3.06 -24.87 8.79
C LEU A 193 -2.63 -23.52 9.36
N ALA A 194 -1.85 -23.49 10.44
CA ALA A 194 -1.33 -22.26 11.04
C ALA A 194 -0.44 -21.48 10.06
N ARG A 195 0.50 -22.16 9.38
CA ARG A 195 1.35 -21.52 8.34
C ARG A 195 0.54 -21.04 7.15
N ALA A 196 -0.43 -21.83 6.67
CA ALA A 196 -1.28 -21.45 5.56
C ALA A 196 -2.20 -20.25 5.88
N ALA A 197 -2.54 -20.06 7.15
CA ALA A 197 -3.34 -18.93 7.62
C ALA A 197 -2.57 -17.60 7.57
N ASP A 198 -1.23 -17.63 7.54
CA ASP A 198 -0.37 -16.45 7.36
C ASP A 198 -0.71 -15.30 8.35
N GLY A 199 -0.86 -15.64 9.64
CA GLY A 199 -1.14 -14.70 10.74
C GLY A 199 -2.59 -14.21 10.83
N ASP A 200 -3.55 -14.84 10.11
CA ASP A 200 -4.98 -14.53 10.14
C ASP A 200 -5.76 -15.56 10.97
N ALA A 201 -6.23 -15.17 12.17
CA ALA A 201 -7.00 -16.02 13.06
C ALA A 201 -8.32 -16.51 12.44
N ARG A 202 -9.02 -15.67 11.67
CA ARG A 202 -10.28 -16.04 11.03
C ARG A 202 -10.06 -17.11 9.98
N ARG A 203 -9.01 -16.95 9.19
CA ARG A 203 -8.62 -17.91 8.16
C ARG A 203 -8.19 -19.24 8.78
N ALA A 204 -7.37 -19.22 9.85
CA ALA A 204 -6.96 -20.42 10.57
C ALA A 204 -8.17 -21.22 11.07
N LEU A 205 -9.11 -20.57 11.73
CA LEU A 205 -10.31 -21.20 12.25
C LEU A 205 -11.26 -21.71 11.16
N ASN A 206 -11.40 -20.97 10.05
CA ASN A 206 -12.21 -21.44 8.91
C ASN A 206 -11.59 -22.69 8.26
N MET A 207 -10.26 -22.72 8.10
CA MET A 207 -9.57 -23.89 7.57
C MET A 207 -9.69 -25.09 8.51
N LEU A 208 -9.60 -24.88 9.83
CA LEU A 208 -9.84 -25.95 10.81
C LEU A 208 -11.28 -26.48 10.72
N GLU A 209 -12.26 -25.61 10.58
CA GLU A 209 -13.67 -26.00 10.43
C GLU A 209 -13.91 -26.83 9.18
N LEU A 210 -13.29 -26.45 8.05
CA LEU A 210 -13.34 -27.24 6.81
C LEU A 210 -12.64 -28.59 6.94
N ALA A 211 -11.46 -28.65 7.58
CA ALA A 211 -10.75 -29.90 7.82
C ALA A 211 -11.54 -30.84 8.75
N ALA A 212 -12.22 -30.28 9.75
CA ALA A 212 -13.14 -31.04 10.60
C ALA A 212 -14.32 -31.63 9.81
N GLY A 213 -14.91 -30.86 8.90
CA GLY A 213 -15.96 -31.32 7.99
C GLY A 213 -15.50 -32.45 7.05
N LEU A 214 -14.24 -32.39 6.56
CA LEU A 214 -13.65 -33.49 5.78
C LEU A 214 -13.46 -34.77 6.62
N ALA A 215 -13.04 -34.64 7.88
CA ALA A 215 -12.90 -35.78 8.79
C ALA A 215 -14.25 -36.41 9.07
N GLU A 216 -15.29 -35.63 9.33
CA GLU A 216 -16.66 -36.10 9.52
C GLU A 216 -17.19 -36.82 8.29
N ALA A 217 -17.01 -36.26 7.10
CA ALA A 217 -17.42 -36.85 5.82
C ALA A 217 -16.69 -38.18 5.54
N ALA A 218 -15.44 -38.30 5.98
CA ALA A 218 -14.66 -39.54 5.88
C ALA A 218 -14.98 -40.58 6.99
N GLY A 219 -15.89 -40.24 7.91
CA GLY A 219 -16.24 -41.12 9.04
C GLY A 219 -15.11 -41.33 10.06
N THR A 220 -14.16 -40.39 10.12
CA THR A 220 -13.02 -40.45 11.05
C THR A 220 -13.07 -39.31 12.07
N ARG A 221 -12.38 -39.50 13.20
CA ARG A 221 -12.18 -38.44 14.18
C ARG A 221 -10.79 -37.79 14.09
N ALA A 222 -9.99 -38.20 13.11
CA ALA A 222 -8.63 -37.67 12.90
C ALA A 222 -8.59 -36.68 11.79
N ILE A 223 -8.10 -35.47 12.07
CA ILE A 223 -7.73 -34.47 11.07
C ILE A 223 -6.28 -34.75 10.64
N THR A 224 -6.12 -35.28 9.45
CA THR A 224 -4.81 -35.67 8.89
C THR A 224 -4.11 -34.56 8.14
N VAL A 225 -2.79 -34.72 7.93
CA VAL A 225 -2.01 -33.80 7.08
C VAL A 225 -2.59 -33.70 5.66
N ALA A 226 -3.08 -34.83 5.09
CA ALA A 226 -3.68 -34.82 3.75
C ALA A 226 -4.93 -33.91 3.69
N MET A 227 -5.81 -33.95 4.69
CA MET A 227 -6.97 -33.07 4.77
C MET A 227 -6.55 -31.60 4.95
N ALA A 228 -5.54 -31.34 5.76
CA ALA A 228 -5.00 -30.00 5.94
C ALA A 228 -4.39 -29.46 4.63
N GLN A 229 -3.69 -30.30 3.85
CA GLN A 229 -3.17 -29.95 2.53
C GLN A 229 -4.28 -29.61 1.53
N GLU A 230 -5.33 -30.41 1.49
CA GLU A 230 -6.49 -30.17 0.61
C GLU A 230 -7.13 -28.81 0.92
N VAL A 231 -7.38 -28.51 2.19
CA VAL A 231 -7.96 -27.24 2.62
C VAL A 231 -7.01 -26.06 2.35
N ALA A 232 -5.70 -26.24 2.55
CA ALA A 232 -4.70 -25.18 2.33
C ALA A 232 -4.45 -24.89 0.85
N SER A 233 -4.57 -25.89 -0.04
CA SER A 233 -4.29 -25.75 -1.47
C SER A 233 -5.23 -24.80 -2.19
N GLY A 234 -6.45 -24.61 -1.70
CA GLY A 234 -7.44 -23.68 -2.22
C GLY A 234 -7.25 -22.22 -1.75
N THR A 235 -6.23 -21.94 -0.95
CA THR A 235 -6.09 -20.63 -0.30
C THR A 235 -4.83 -19.90 -0.78
N HIS A 236 -5.01 -18.79 -1.55
CA HIS A 236 -3.91 -17.88 -1.88
C HIS A 236 -3.36 -17.21 -0.61
N ARG A 237 -2.03 -17.04 -0.54
CA ARG A 237 -1.37 -16.27 0.52
C ARG A 237 -1.84 -14.82 0.50
N ARG A 238 -1.64 -14.11 1.62
CA ARG A 238 -2.09 -12.72 1.76
C ARG A 238 -1.56 -11.84 0.64
N PHE A 239 -2.47 -11.29 -0.10
CA PHE A 239 -2.27 -10.08 -0.87
C PHE A 239 -3.39 -9.10 -0.51
N ASP A 240 -3.01 -8.03 0.19
CA ASP A 240 -3.93 -6.94 0.52
C ASP A 240 -3.94 -5.98 -0.68
N LYS A 241 -4.98 -6.10 -1.53
CA LYS A 241 -5.12 -5.23 -2.71
C LYS A 241 -5.29 -3.79 -2.26
N GLY A 242 -4.19 -3.01 -2.28
CA GLY A 242 -4.18 -1.59 -1.92
C GLY A 242 -3.78 -1.29 -0.47
N GLY A 243 -3.44 -2.28 0.37
CA GLY A 243 -2.95 -2.09 1.73
C GLY A 243 -1.43 -1.85 1.82
N ASP A 244 -0.94 -1.57 3.03
CA ASP A 244 0.48 -1.24 3.29
C ASP A 244 1.45 -2.31 2.80
N GLN A 245 1.12 -3.60 2.96
CA GLN A 245 1.98 -4.69 2.48
C GLN A 245 2.18 -4.64 0.96
N PHE A 246 1.17 -4.22 0.21
CA PHE A 246 1.27 -4.01 -1.22
C PHE A 246 2.27 -2.89 -1.56
N TYR A 247 2.16 -1.73 -0.88
CA TYR A 247 3.08 -0.61 -1.08
C TYR A 247 4.49 -0.94 -0.60
N GLU A 248 4.64 -1.70 0.46
CA GLU A 248 5.93 -2.17 0.96
C GLU A 248 6.62 -3.12 -0.01
N GLN A 249 5.89 -4.11 -0.54
CA GLN A 249 6.44 -5.09 -1.48
C GLN A 249 6.85 -4.45 -2.82
N ILE A 250 5.98 -3.60 -3.40
CA ILE A 250 6.34 -2.89 -4.64
C ILE A 250 7.48 -1.90 -4.42
N SER A 251 7.58 -1.29 -3.23
CA SER A 251 8.70 -0.44 -2.84
C SER A 251 9.98 -1.24 -2.68
N ALA A 252 9.91 -2.46 -2.13
CA ALA A 252 11.05 -3.36 -1.99
C ALA A 252 11.55 -3.84 -3.36
N LEU A 253 10.62 -4.24 -4.26
CA LEU A 253 10.94 -4.56 -5.65
C LEU A 253 11.66 -3.41 -6.34
N HIS A 254 11.13 -2.20 -6.24
CA HIS A 254 11.71 -1.00 -6.83
C HIS A 254 13.12 -0.71 -6.30
N LYS A 255 13.31 -0.83 -4.97
CA LYS A 255 14.61 -0.62 -4.32
C LYS A 255 15.63 -1.70 -4.70
N ALA A 256 15.20 -2.96 -4.85
CA ALA A 256 16.07 -4.04 -5.31
C ALA A 256 16.54 -3.80 -6.76
N VAL A 257 15.64 -3.39 -7.66
CA VAL A 257 15.98 -2.99 -9.03
C VAL A 257 16.98 -1.82 -9.02
N ARG A 258 16.70 -0.77 -8.24
CA ARG A 258 17.57 0.41 -8.10
C ARG A 258 18.93 0.06 -7.52
N GLY A 259 18.95 -0.87 -6.56
CA GLY A 259 20.16 -1.35 -5.87
C GLY A 259 20.99 -2.38 -6.67
N THR A 260 20.57 -2.76 -7.87
CA THR A 260 21.25 -3.76 -8.70
C THR A 260 21.28 -5.15 -8.02
N ASP A 261 20.15 -5.54 -7.43
CA ASP A 261 19.95 -6.85 -6.83
C ASP A 261 18.85 -7.63 -7.64
N PRO A 262 19.24 -8.41 -8.66
CA PRO A 262 18.29 -9.16 -9.46
C PRO A 262 17.59 -10.28 -8.68
N ASP A 263 18.24 -10.89 -7.70
CA ASP A 263 17.68 -11.97 -6.90
C ASP A 263 16.61 -11.43 -5.95
N GLY A 264 16.89 -10.33 -5.25
CA GLY A 264 15.92 -9.63 -4.42
C GLY A 264 14.75 -9.09 -5.23
N ALA A 265 15.01 -8.53 -6.42
CA ALA A 265 13.96 -8.05 -7.31
C ALA A 265 13.04 -9.19 -7.76
N LEU A 266 13.61 -10.33 -8.17
CA LEU A 266 12.85 -11.51 -8.59
C LEU A 266 12.05 -12.09 -7.42
N TYR A 267 12.63 -12.16 -6.22
CA TYR A 267 11.92 -12.63 -5.03
C TYR A 267 10.66 -11.79 -4.75
N TRP A 268 10.79 -10.46 -4.74
CA TRP A 268 9.66 -9.57 -4.46
C TRP A 268 8.60 -9.61 -5.56
N LEU A 269 9.00 -9.77 -6.83
CA LEU A 269 8.08 -10.02 -7.93
C LEU A 269 7.27 -11.30 -7.69
N CYS A 270 7.94 -12.43 -7.45
CA CYS A 270 7.28 -13.72 -7.20
C CYS A 270 6.38 -13.66 -5.97
N ARG A 271 6.82 -12.97 -4.90
CA ARG A 271 6.03 -12.80 -3.67
C ARG A 271 4.74 -12.01 -3.91
N MET A 272 4.79 -11.01 -4.81
CA MET A 272 3.61 -10.23 -5.20
C MET A 272 2.67 -11.06 -6.07
N LEU A 273 3.19 -11.83 -7.03
CA LEU A 273 2.40 -12.72 -7.90
C LEU A 273 1.72 -13.83 -7.09
N ASP A 274 2.45 -14.52 -6.21
CA ASP A 274 1.93 -15.56 -5.30
C ASP A 274 0.84 -15.00 -4.38
N GLY A 275 0.97 -13.74 -3.97
CA GLY A 275 -0.05 -13.02 -3.20
C GLY A 275 -1.30 -12.62 -4.00
N GLY A 276 -1.32 -12.79 -5.33
CA GLY A 276 -2.44 -12.43 -6.21
C GLY A 276 -2.45 -10.96 -6.64
N CYS A 277 -1.29 -10.29 -6.64
CA CYS A 277 -1.16 -8.96 -7.22
C CYS A 277 -1.48 -9.00 -8.71
N ASP A 278 -2.22 -8.00 -9.19
CA ASP A 278 -2.48 -7.83 -10.62
C ASP A 278 -1.14 -7.63 -11.38
N PRO A 279 -0.75 -8.57 -12.25
CA PRO A 279 0.51 -8.45 -13.00
C PRO A 279 0.58 -7.20 -13.89
N ILE A 280 -0.56 -6.67 -14.34
CA ILE A 280 -0.63 -5.42 -15.11
C ILE A 280 -0.20 -4.23 -14.24
N TYR A 281 -0.58 -4.23 -12.94
CA TYR A 281 -0.09 -3.21 -12.02
C TYR A 281 1.42 -3.31 -11.84
N ILE A 282 1.96 -4.51 -11.67
CA ILE A 282 3.41 -4.73 -11.57
C ILE A 282 4.10 -4.22 -12.84
N ALA A 283 3.61 -4.59 -14.02
CA ALA A 283 4.17 -4.16 -15.32
C ALA A 283 4.22 -2.62 -15.45
N ARG A 284 3.17 -1.90 -15.01
CA ARG A 284 3.18 -0.43 -14.93
C ARG A 284 4.30 0.11 -14.05
N ARG A 285 4.50 -0.50 -12.88
CA ARG A 285 5.54 -0.07 -11.94
C ARG A 285 6.93 -0.37 -12.49
N VAL A 286 7.13 -1.52 -13.14
CA VAL A 286 8.38 -1.92 -13.81
C VAL A 286 8.71 -0.94 -14.95
N THR A 287 7.73 -0.56 -15.76
CA THR A 287 7.88 0.48 -16.79
C THR A 287 8.32 1.82 -16.18
N ARG A 288 7.76 2.21 -15.03
CA ARG A 288 8.19 3.40 -14.29
C ARG A 288 9.66 3.31 -13.86
N MET A 289 10.11 2.16 -13.35
CA MET A 289 11.51 1.93 -12.94
C MET A 289 12.46 2.11 -14.13
N ALA A 290 12.07 1.65 -15.33
CA ALA A 290 12.88 1.83 -16.54
C ALA A 290 13.14 3.31 -16.85
N VAL A 291 12.15 4.17 -16.66
CA VAL A 291 12.28 5.61 -16.95
C VAL A 291 12.97 6.36 -15.81
N GLU A 292 12.68 6.00 -14.55
CA GLU A 292 13.16 6.70 -13.36
C GLU A 292 14.60 6.35 -13.00
N ASP A 293 14.96 5.05 -13.04
CA ASP A 293 16.22 4.54 -12.51
C ASP A 293 17.23 4.10 -13.58
N ILE A 294 16.77 3.75 -14.80
CA ILE A 294 17.66 3.38 -15.90
C ILE A 294 17.84 4.56 -16.86
N GLY A 295 16.74 5.21 -17.25
CA GLY A 295 16.75 6.41 -18.06
C GLY A 295 17.57 6.26 -19.35
N LEU A 296 18.40 7.27 -19.63
CA LEU A 296 19.26 7.28 -20.82
C LEU A 296 20.55 6.48 -20.67
N ALA A 297 20.83 5.90 -19.52
CA ALA A 297 21.98 4.98 -19.38
C ALA A 297 21.78 3.72 -20.26
N ASP A 298 20.51 3.24 -20.37
CA ASP A 298 20.13 2.21 -21.33
C ASP A 298 18.68 2.42 -21.83
N PRO A 299 18.48 3.15 -22.92
CA PRO A 299 17.15 3.45 -23.46
C PRO A 299 16.31 2.24 -23.86
N ARG A 300 16.93 1.07 -24.09
CA ARG A 300 16.24 -0.18 -24.44
C ARG A 300 15.35 -0.67 -23.28
N ALA A 301 15.67 -0.27 -22.06
CA ALA A 301 14.94 -0.68 -20.87
C ALA A 301 13.44 -0.36 -20.95
N LEU A 302 13.09 0.84 -21.45
CA LEU A 302 11.69 1.23 -21.61
C LEU A 302 10.96 0.36 -22.64
N SER A 303 11.56 0.13 -23.81
CA SER A 303 10.96 -0.73 -24.84
C SER A 303 10.75 -2.15 -24.33
N LEU A 304 11.76 -2.72 -23.66
CA LEU A 304 11.67 -4.07 -23.09
C LEU A 304 10.51 -4.20 -22.07
N CYS A 305 10.30 -3.17 -21.24
CA CYS A 305 9.21 -3.19 -20.28
C CYS A 305 7.83 -3.11 -20.96
N ILE A 306 7.71 -2.32 -22.03
CA ILE A 306 6.47 -2.23 -22.81
C ILE A 306 6.21 -3.55 -23.53
N ASP A 307 7.23 -4.15 -24.15
CA ASP A 307 7.13 -5.43 -24.82
C ASP A 307 6.75 -6.57 -23.84
N ALA A 308 7.31 -6.55 -22.64
CA ALA A 308 6.96 -7.49 -21.57
C ALA A 308 5.51 -7.33 -21.11
N TRP A 309 5.03 -6.10 -20.99
CA TRP A 309 3.62 -5.81 -20.67
C TRP A 309 2.68 -6.32 -21.77
N GLU A 310 2.99 -6.02 -23.03
CA GLU A 310 2.23 -6.52 -24.20
C GLU A 310 2.25 -8.04 -24.30
N ALA A 311 3.38 -8.69 -24.03
CA ALA A 311 3.48 -10.13 -23.98
C ALA A 311 2.57 -10.72 -22.90
N TYR A 312 2.59 -10.14 -21.69
CA TYR A 312 1.67 -10.55 -20.62
C TYR A 312 0.21 -10.36 -21.01
N ALA A 313 -0.14 -9.22 -21.61
CA ALA A 313 -1.53 -8.94 -22.02
C ALA A 313 -2.07 -9.96 -23.04
N ARG A 314 -1.18 -10.60 -23.82
CA ARG A 314 -1.54 -11.60 -24.82
C ARG A 314 -1.53 -13.04 -24.30
N LEU A 315 -0.58 -13.37 -23.42
CA LEU A 315 -0.39 -14.72 -22.89
C LEU A 315 -1.18 -14.99 -21.62
N GLY A 316 -1.35 -13.95 -20.78
CA GLY A 316 -2.00 -14.10 -19.47
C GLY A 316 -1.14 -14.85 -18.45
N THR A 317 -1.76 -15.18 -17.31
CA THR A 317 -1.16 -15.98 -16.22
C THR A 317 -1.32 -17.48 -16.53
N PRO A 318 -0.31 -18.33 -16.26
CA PRO A 318 1.01 -17.99 -15.67
C PRO A 318 2.09 -17.63 -16.70
N GLU A 319 1.88 -17.88 -17.96
CA GLU A 319 2.92 -17.86 -19.01
C GLU A 319 3.48 -16.43 -19.23
N GLY A 320 2.62 -15.42 -19.25
CA GLY A 320 3.01 -14.02 -19.46
C GLY A 320 3.82 -13.41 -18.32
N GLU A 321 3.75 -13.99 -17.12
CA GLU A 321 4.49 -13.51 -15.94
C GLU A 321 6.01 -13.61 -16.14
N LEU A 322 6.47 -14.59 -16.92
CA LEU A 322 7.89 -14.75 -17.26
C LEU A 322 8.43 -13.56 -18.07
N ALA A 323 7.60 -12.93 -18.91
CA ALA A 323 8.01 -11.73 -19.64
C ALA A 323 8.27 -10.56 -18.67
N ILE A 324 7.39 -10.36 -17.66
CA ILE A 324 7.58 -9.35 -16.62
C ILE A 324 8.84 -9.66 -15.80
N ALA A 325 9.06 -10.93 -15.44
CA ALA A 325 10.25 -11.36 -14.71
C ALA A 325 11.54 -11.07 -15.50
N THR A 326 11.53 -11.29 -16.81
CA THR A 326 12.65 -10.97 -17.71
C THR A 326 12.96 -9.46 -17.67
N ALA A 327 11.93 -8.61 -17.75
CA ALA A 327 12.09 -7.16 -17.66
C ALA A 327 12.66 -6.74 -16.31
N VAL A 328 12.17 -7.30 -15.20
CA VAL A 328 12.64 -7.00 -13.83
C VAL A 328 14.13 -7.33 -13.68
N VAL A 329 14.55 -8.53 -14.11
CA VAL A 329 15.96 -8.95 -14.04
C VAL A 329 16.83 -8.05 -14.91
N TYR A 330 16.37 -7.73 -16.12
CA TYR A 330 17.08 -6.83 -17.02
C TYR A 330 17.30 -5.45 -16.36
N LEU A 331 16.25 -4.84 -15.80
CA LEU A 331 16.34 -3.55 -15.13
C LEU A 331 17.29 -3.62 -13.92
N ALA A 332 17.25 -4.69 -13.14
CA ALA A 332 18.15 -4.88 -12.01
C ALA A 332 19.63 -4.91 -12.44
N CYS A 333 19.93 -5.51 -13.60
CA CYS A 333 21.29 -5.61 -14.14
C CYS A 333 21.73 -4.39 -14.96
N ALA A 334 20.80 -3.59 -15.49
CA ALA A 334 21.09 -2.45 -16.36
C ALA A 334 21.85 -1.34 -15.63
N PRO A 335 22.67 -0.54 -16.34
CA PRO A 335 23.30 0.66 -15.76
C PRO A 335 22.23 1.67 -15.32
N LYS A 336 22.42 2.30 -14.15
CA LYS A 336 21.46 3.18 -13.50
C LYS A 336 21.72 4.65 -13.83
N SER A 337 20.64 5.38 -14.18
CA SER A 337 20.64 6.84 -14.26
C SER A 337 19.27 7.40 -13.93
N ASN A 338 19.23 8.34 -13.03
CA ASN A 338 18.06 9.18 -12.74
C ASN A 338 18.25 10.64 -13.23
N ALA A 339 19.21 10.87 -14.12
CA ALA A 339 19.58 12.22 -14.56
C ALA A 339 18.40 13.00 -15.18
N VAL A 340 17.56 12.32 -15.98
CA VAL A 340 16.36 12.95 -16.57
C VAL A 340 15.31 13.25 -15.51
N TYR A 341 15.11 12.34 -14.54
CA TYR A 341 14.16 12.54 -13.43
C TYR A 341 14.55 13.75 -12.58
N VAL A 342 15.83 13.87 -12.22
CA VAL A 342 16.35 15.03 -11.47
C VAL A 342 16.20 16.31 -12.31
N ALA A 343 16.59 16.27 -13.59
CA ALA A 343 16.49 17.42 -14.49
C ALA A 343 15.05 17.93 -14.63
N MET A 344 14.08 17.03 -14.75
CA MET A 344 12.66 17.38 -14.84
C MET A 344 12.16 18.04 -13.54
N ASN A 345 12.54 17.50 -12.38
CA ASN A 345 12.13 18.09 -11.10
C ASN A 345 12.74 19.47 -10.88
N GLU A 346 14.03 19.69 -11.23
CA GLU A 346 14.66 21.00 -11.18
C GLU A 346 13.97 21.99 -12.12
N ALA A 347 13.64 21.57 -13.35
CA ALA A 347 12.94 22.42 -14.30
C ALA A 347 11.53 22.78 -13.85
N MET A 348 10.79 21.83 -13.23
CA MET A 348 9.46 22.09 -12.66
C MET A 348 9.53 23.06 -11.48
N ALA A 349 10.54 22.94 -10.62
CA ALA A 349 10.75 23.90 -9.53
C ALA A 349 11.01 25.33 -10.05
N ASP A 350 11.82 25.48 -11.09
CA ASP A 350 12.05 26.79 -11.72
C ASP A 350 10.75 27.35 -12.36
N VAL A 351 9.90 26.50 -12.97
CA VAL A 351 8.59 26.92 -13.48
C VAL A 351 7.69 27.44 -12.36
N GLU A 352 7.72 26.83 -11.18
CA GLU A 352 6.98 27.31 -10.01
C GLU A 352 7.56 28.62 -9.46
N GLU A 353 8.89 28.71 -9.40
CA GLU A 353 9.60 29.89 -8.86
C GLU A 353 9.43 31.15 -9.76
N PHE A 354 9.66 30.98 -11.08
CA PHE A 354 9.65 32.11 -12.02
C PHE A 354 8.25 32.41 -12.60
N GLY A 355 7.30 31.50 -12.44
CA GLY A 355 5.95 31.69 -12.99
C GLY A 355 5.90 31.73 -14.52
N THR A 356 5.00 32.53 -15.07
CA THR A 356 4.79 32.62 -16.51
C THR A 356 5.77 33.64 -17.12
N LEU A 357 6.89 33.16 -17.65
CA LEU A 357 7.84 33.99 -18.42
C LEU A 357 7.52 33.92 -19.92
N ASP A 358 7.82 35.02 -20.61
CA ASP A 358 7.60 35.11 -22.04
C ASP A 358 8.61 34.29 -22.85
N VAL A 359 8.14 33.72 -23.96
CA VAL A 359 9.03 33.06 -24.92
C VAL A 359 9.85 34.19 -25.63
N PRO A 360 11.19 34.10 -25.66
CA PRO A 360 12.04 35.09 -26.34
C PRO A 360 11.60 35.33 -27.78
N LEU A 361 11.62 36.58 -28.25
CA LEU A 361 11.14 36.95 -29.57
C LEU A 361 11.81 36.16 -30.70
N ARG A 362 13.10 35.85 -30.56
CA ARG A 362 13.88 35.06 -31.53
C ARG A 362 13.36 33.63 -31.69
N LEU A 363 12.74 33.08 -30.66
CA LEU A 363 12.19 31.69 -30.66
C LEU A 363 10.71 31.62 -31.08
N ARG A 364 10.05 32.80 -31.26
CA ARG A 364 8.64 32.84 -31.67
C ARG A 364 8.52 32.71 -33.18
N ASN A 365 7.60 31.86 -33.63
CA ASN A 365 7.30 31.76 -35.07
C ASN A 365 6.65 33.02 -35.60
N ALA A 366 7.02 33.45 -36.85
CA ALA A 366 6.53 34.63 -37.51
C ALA A 366 5.77 34.33 -38.83
N PRO A 367 4.63 33.60 -38.80
CA PRO A 367 3.90 33.23 -40.01
C PRO A 367 3.27 34.41 -40.75
N THR A 368 3.04 35.54 -40.08
CA THR A 368 2.39 36.71 -40.68
C THR A 368 3.35 37.88 -40.82
N ARG A 369 3.04 38.82 -41.78
CA ARG A 369 3.81 40.08 -41.96
C ARG A 369 3.82 40.95 -40.69
N LEU A 370 2.71 40.94 -39.91
CA LEU A 370 2.63 41.67 -38.65
C LEU A 370 3.62 41.12 -37.63
N MET A 371 3.65 39.79 -37.45
CA MET A 371 4.57 39.13 -36.49
C MET A 371 6.04 39.40 -36.86
N LYS A 372 6.39 39.39 -38.17
CA LYS A 372 7.72 39.77 -38.63
C LYS A 372 8.06 41.23 -38.29
N LYS A 373 7.10 42.15 -38.45
CA LYS A 373 7.29 43.58 -38.08
C LYS A 373 7.47 43.76 -36.57
N LEU A 374 6.85 42.88 -35.74
CA LEU A 374 6.99 42.86 -34.29
C LEU A 374 8.29 42.18 -33.80
N GLY A 375 9.15 41.72 -34.72
CA GLY A 375 10.45 41.15 -34.41
C GLY A 375 10.41 39.65 -34.07
N TYR A 376 9.28 38.95 -34.31
CA TYR A 376 9.20 37.51 -34.08
C TYR A 376 10.13 36.78 -35.05
N GLY A 377 10.92 35.82 -34.50
CA GLY A 377 11.91 35.05 -35.25
C GLY A 377 13.12 35.85 -35.74
N ARG A 378 13.26 37.14 -35.31
CA ARG A 378 14.46 37.93 -35.66
C ARG A 378 15.68 37.32 -34.99
N ASP A 379 16.77 37.20 -35.79
CA ASP A 379 18.08 36.68 -35.35
C ASP A 379 18.07 35.21 -34.95
N TYR A 380 16.97 34.47 -35.25
CA TYR A 380 16.95 33.02 -35.04
C TYR A 380 17.95 32.31 -35.95
N ARG A 381 18.85 31.56 -35.38
CA ARG A 381 19.83 30.73 -36.08
C ARG A 381 19.33 29.32 -36.22
N TYR A 382 19.12 28.89 -37.47
CA TYR A 382 18.67 27.52 -37.74
C TYR A 382 19.83 26.53 -37.53
N ALA A 383 19.74 25.69 -36.51
CA ALA A 383 20.85 24.84 -36.09
C ALA A 383 21.37 23.90 -37.20
N HIS A 384 20.50 23.44 -38.12
CA HIS A 384 20.94 22.58 -39.22
C HIS A 384 21.84 23.29 -40.27
N ASP A 385 21.86 24.61 -40.30
CA ASP A 385 22.77 25.38 -41.14
C ASP A 385 24.12 25.65 -40.48
N GLU A 386 24.27 25.27 -39.22
CA GLU A 386 25.49 25.46 -38.44
C GLU A 386 26.35 24.20 -38.40
N PRO A 387 27.67 24.30 -38.17
CA PRO A 387 28.54 23.15 -37.98
C PRO A 387 28.04 22.26 -36.85
N ASP A 388 28.11 20.96 -37.04
CA ASP A 388 27.61 19.92 -36.12
C ASP A 388 26.10 20.05 -35.79
N ALA A 389 25.32 20.77 -36.60
CA ALA A 389 23.92 21.14 -36.36
C ALA A 389 23.73 21.79 -34.97
N PHE A 390 24.69 22.60 -34.55
CA PHE A 390 24.72 23.21 -33.21
C PHE A 390 24.93 24.72 -33.31
N ALA A 391 23.93 25.49 -32.94
CA ALA A 391 23.99 26.96 -32.91
C ALA A 391 24.75 27.45 -31.66
N ALA A 392 26.06 27.42 -31.71
CA ALA A 392 26.94 27.77 -30.58
C ALA A 392 26.65 29.18 -30.05
N GLY A 393 26.43 29.30 -28.73
CA GLY A 393 26.10 30.56 -28.05
C GLY A 393 24.64 30.96 -28.11
N GLU A 394 23.77 30.19 -28.77
CA GLU A 394 22.32 30.41 -28.74
C GLU A 394 21.73 30.02 -27.37
N ARG A 395 20.81 30.84 -26.88
CA ARG A 395 20.10 30.62 -25.62
C ARG A 395 18.63 30.31 -25.89
N TYR A 396 18.14 29.21 -25.34
CA TYR A 396 16.78 28.74 -25.54
C TYR A 396 15.87 28.89 -24.31
N LEU A 397 16.39 29.38 -23.19
CA LEU A 397 15.63 29.73 -21.98
C LEU A 397 15.09 31.17 -22.10
N PRO A 398 14.05 31.54 -21.33
CA PRO A 398 13.59 32.92 -21.20
C PRO A 398 14.75 33.88 -20.86
N ASP A 399 14.68 35.12 -21.37
CA ASP A 399 15.78 36.08 -21.21
C ASP A 399 15.96 36.55 -19.76
N GLU A 400 14.87 36.55 -18.97
CA GLU A 400 14.83 36.91 -17.56
C GLU A 400 15.33 35.79 -16.65
N MET A 401 15.41 34.55 -17.13
CA MET A 401 15.88 33.41 -16.37
C MET A 401 17.40 33.40 -16.25
N PRO A 402 18.00 33.03 -15.14
CA PRO A 402 19.44 32.75 -15.07
C PRO A 402 19.81 31.56 -15.96
N ASP A 403 21.12 31.43 -16.27
CA ASP A 403 21.58 30.24 -16.97
C ASP A 403 21.33 28.98 -16.13
N ARG A 404 20.65 28.03 -16.74
CA ARG A 404 20.32 26.73 -16.11
C ARG A 404 20.86 25.56 -16.92
N ARG A 405 21.29 24.52 -16.21
CA ARG A 405 21.67 23.24 -16.79
C ARG A 405 21.00 22.14 -16.01
N TYR A 406 19.81 21.77 -16.42
CA TYR A 406 19.02 20.73 -15.76
C TYR A 406 19.62 19.33 -16.03
N TYR A 407 19.79 18.98 -17.31
CA TYR A 407 20.29 17.67 -17.69
C TYR A 407 21.82 17.58 -17.54
N ARG A 408 22.25 16.71 -16.64
CA ARG A 408 23.64 16.41 -16.34
C ARG A 408 23.84 14.90 -16.50
N PRO A 409 24.37 14.41 -17.66
CA PRO A 409 24.61 13.00 -17.90
C PRO A 409 25.50 12.39 -16.81
N VAL A 410 25.16 11.17 -16.38
CA VAL A 410 26.00 10.41 -15.46
C VAL A 410 27.03 9.57 -16.21
N PRO A 411 28.19 9.21 -15.60
CA PRO A 411 29.23 8.44 -16.29
C PRO A 411 28.88 6.94 -16.31
N ARG A 412 27.71 6.58 -16.84
CA ARG A 412 27.22 5.20 -16.90
C ARG A 412 26.46 4.94 -18.20
N GLY A 413 26.62 3.76 -18.76
CA GLY A 413 25.93 3.32 -19.97
C GLY A 413 26.10 4.26 -21.17
N LEU A 414 25.01 4.53 -21.88
CA LEU A 414 25.00 5.44 -23.04
C LEU A 414 25.26 6.89 -22.67
N GLU A 415 24.98 7.29 -21.43
CA GLU A 415 25.16 8.68 -20.99
C GLU A 415 26.63 9.12 -20.95
N VAL A 416 27.60 8.20 -20.91
CA VAL A 416 29.02 8.50 -21.10
C VAL A 416 29.22 9.21 -22.46
N LYS A 417 28.73 8.57 -23.55
CA LYS A 417 28.83 9.12 -24.90
C LYS A 417 28.02 10.42 -25.09
N ILE A 418 26.84 10.48 -24.48
CA ILE A 418 26.02 11.71 -24.48
C ILE A 418 26.75 12.84 -23.77
N GLY A 419 27.38 12.57 -22.61
CA GLY A 419 28.14 13.56 -21.86
C GLY A 419 29.35 14.10 -22.63
N GLU A 420 30.12 13.22 -23.26
CA GLU A 420 31.26 13.60 -24.11
C GLU A 420 30.82 14.47 -25.32
N ALA A 421 29.72 14.08 -25.99
CA ALA A 421 29.20 14.85 -27.12
C ALA A 421 28.71 16.24 -26.66
N LEU A 422 27.96 16.34 -25.58
CA LEU A 422 27.49 17.60 -25.02
C LEU A 422 28.65 18.50 -24.55
N ALA A 423 29.68 17.92 -23.92
CA ALA A 423 30.87 18.68 -23.48
C ALA A 423 31.60 19.27 -24.67
N ARG A 424 31.81 18.49 -25.75
CA ARG A 424 32.44 18.96 -27.00
C ARG A 424 31.66 20.10 -27.62
N LEU A 425 30.34 19.97 -27.81
CA LEU A 425 29.50 21.00 -28.37
C LEU A 425 29.52 22.30 -27.54
N ARG A 426 29.44 22.17 -26.21
CA ARG A 426 29.47 23.32 -25.29
C ARG A 426 30.83 24.04 -25.25
N ALA A 427 31.93 23.32 -25.49
CA ALA A 427 33.26 23.94 -25.62
C ALA A 427 33.34 24.91 -26.83
N HIS A 428 32.65 24.61 -27.92
CA HIS A 428 32.55 25.53 -29.08
C HIS A 428 31.84 26.86 -28.74
N THR A 429 30.93 26.84 -27.74
CA THR A 429 30.27 28.07 -27.26
C THR A 429 31.25 28.96 -26.49
N ALA A 430 32.08 28.38 -25.63
CA ALA A 430 33.07 29.13 -24.82
C ALA A 430 34.13 29.83 -25.68
N THR A 431 34.57 29.19 -26.77
CA THR A 431 35.60 29.74 -27.68
C THR A 431 35.05 30.92 -28.52
N LYS A 432 33.77 30.91 -28.92
CA LYS A 432 33.15 32.02 -29.65
C LYS A 432 32.80 33.21 -28.75
N GLY A 433 32.56 33.00 -27.45
CA GLY A 433 32.32 34.09 -26.48
C GLY A 433 33.56 34.90 -26.11
N GLN A 434 34.76 34.37 -26.28
CA GLN A 434 36.04 35.07 -26.05
C GLN A 434 36.54 35.85 -27.29
N ALA A 435 35.90 35.64 -28.47
CA ALA A 435 36.28 36.30 -29.72
C ALA A 435 35.37 37.48 -30.08
N ARG A 436 34.47 37.88 -29.20
CA ARG A 436 33.67 39.11 -29.23
C ARG A 436 34.03 40.01 -28.08
#